data_5096c402d05568f33ab699af2cc0d328
#
_entry.id   5096c402d05568f33ab699af2cc0d328
#
_cell.length_a   1.000
_cell.length_b   1.000
_cell.length_c   1.000
_cell.angle_alpha   90.00
_cell.angle_beta   90.00
_cell.angle_gamma   90.00
#
_symmetry.space_group_name_H-M   'P 1'
#
loop_
_entity.id
_entity.type
_entity.pdbx_description
1 polymer ?
#
loop_
_entity_poly.entity_id
_entity_poly.type
_entity_poly.pdbx_seq_one_letter_code
_entity_poly.pdbx_strand_id
1 'polypeptide(L)'
;MSDSAIAANRFGLGLRPDSPPVGTSADWLRAQIDRFDPRPATLSALPNRATLIQSLQELQELKRTKKAEAANVDSDTAMAEKVLGNYRKALRDHYSEAVEARLQTAVASQTDFAERLVHFWSNHFAVSTDKVVITALAGNYEFDAIRPHIFGKFSDLLKSAVKHPAMLLYLDQAQSIGPDSVLAKRVNARRDVDLGLNENLAREILELHTLGVRTV
;
A
#
# COMPACT_ATOMS: atom_id res chain seq x y z
N MET A 1 -19.68 -28.91 -17.34
CA MET A 1 -18.42 -28.36 -16.82
C MET A 1 -17.85 -29.32 -15.78
N SER A 2 -16.53 -29.55 -15.79
CA SER A 2 -15.91 -30.35 -14.72
C SER A 2 -15.97 -29.62 -13.38
N ASP A 3 -15.86 -30.37 -12.28
CA ASP A 3 -15.83 -29.80 -10.93
C ASP A 3 -14.71 -28.79 -10.75
N SER A 4 -13.52 -29.08 -11.28
CA SER A 4 -12.37 -28.17 -11.28
C SER A 4 -12.58 -26.91 -12.13
N ALA A 5 -13.33 -26.98 -13.22
CA ALA A 5 -13.68 -25.79 -14.01
C ALA A 5 -14.65 -24.87 -13.25
N ILE A 6 -15.57 -25.46 -12.48
CA ILE A 6 -16.44 -24.67 -11.57
C ILE A 6 -15.59 -23.98 -10.49
N ALA A 7 -14.60 -24.68 -9.91
CA ALA A 7 -13.70 -24.09 -8.92
C ALA A 7 -12.88 -22.93 -9.49
N ALA A 8 -12.31 -23.08 -10.69
CA ALA A 8 -11.54 -22.00 -11.33
C ALA A 8 -12.39 -20.74 -11.58
N ASN A 9 -13.65 -20.90 -11.99
CA ASN A 9 -14.56 -19.77 -12.17
C ASN A 9 -15.03 -19.14 -10.86
N ARG A 10 -15.23 -19.93 -9.80
CA ARG A 10 -15.73 -19.42 -8.50
C ARG A 10 -14.63 -18.83 -7.63
N PHE A 11 -13.47 -19.46 -7.61
CA PHE A 11 -12.37 -19.13 -6.70
C PHE A 11 -11.16 -18.51 -7.37
N GLY A 12 -10.96 -18.72 -8.68
CA GLY A 12 -9.91 -18.11 -9.46
C GLY A 12 -10.35 -16.83 -10.18
N LEU A 13 -9.54 -16.39 -11.11
CA LEU A 13 -9.82 -15.25 -12.00
C LEU A 13 -10.58 -15.63 -13.27
N GLY A 14 -11.00 -16.88 -13.38
CA GLY A 14 -11.73 -17.45 -14.50
C GLY A 14 -11.01 -18.66 -15.11
N LEU A 15 -11.73 -19.36 -15.99
CA LEU A 15 -11.19 -20.52 -16.70
C LEU A 15 -10.25 -20.05 -17.81
N ARG A 16 -9.04 -20.59 -17.84
CA ARG A 16 -8.03 -20.28 -18.85
C ARG A 16 -7.95 -21.39 -19.88
N PRO A 17 -7.99 -21.07 -21.19
CA PRO A 17 -7.88 -22.06 -22.25
C PRO A 17 -6.52 -22.78 -22.28
N ASP A 18 -5.46 -22.06 -21.93
CA ASP A 18 -4.06 -22.53 -21.94
C ASP A 18 -3.65 -23.30 -20.68
N SER A 19 -4.45 -23.26 -19.64
CA SER A 19 -4.17 -23.90 -18.36
C SER A 19 -5.45 -24.46 -17.72
N PRO A 20 -6.07 -25.50 -18.34
CA PRO A 20 -7.26 -26.09 -17.79
C PRO A 20 -6.98 -26.74 -16.43
N PRO A 21 -7.87 -26.54 -15.44
CA PRO A 21 -7.69 -27.14 -14.13
C PRO A 21 -7.76 -28.66 -14.20
N VAL A 22 -6.83 -29.33 -13.52
CA VAL A 22 -6.69 -30.79 -13.47
C VAL A 22 -7.03 -31.30 -12.07
N GLY A 23 -7.65 -32.47 -11.97
CA GLY A 23 -7.99 -33.10 -10.71
C GLY A 23 -9.29 -32.63 -10.11
N THR A 24 -9.45 -32.83 -8.79
CA THR A 24 -10.60 -32.32 -8.04
C THR A 24 -10.48 -30.84 -7.73
N SER A 25 -11.59 -30.18 -7.38
CA SER A 25 -11.59 -28.79 -6.91
C SER A 25 -10.66 -28.60 -5.71
N ALA A 26 -10.62 -29.57 -4.78
CA ALA A 26 -9.76 -29.50 -3.61
C ALA A 26 -8.27 -29.61 -3.97
N ASP A 27 -7.92 -30.49 -4.90
CA ASP A 27 -6.52 -30.64 -5.36
C ASP A 27 -6.06 -29.39 -6.10
N TRP A 28 -6.93 -28.82 -6.93
CA TRP A 28 -6.65 -27.58 -7.64
C TRP A 28 -6.40 -26.42 -6.64
N LEU A 29 -7.25 -26.26 -5.61
CA LEU A 29 -7.07 -25.23 -4.59
C LEU A 29 -5.77 -25.41 -3.78
N ARG A 30 -5.46 -26.64 -3.35
CA ARG A 30 -4.20 -26.93 -2.64
C ARG A 30 -2.99 -26.59 -3.49
N ALA A 31 -2.99 -26.99 -4.76
CA ALA A 31 -1.89 -26.66 -5.67
C ALA A 31 -1.69 -25.15 -5.88
N GLN A 32 -2.76 -24.35 -5.77
CA GLN A 32 -2.66 -22.89 -5.81
C GLN A 32 -1.90 -22.34 -4.59
N ILE A 33 -2.15 -22.89 -3.41
CA ILE A 33 -1.49 -22.49 -2.16
C ILE A 33 -0.01 -22.87 -2.20
N ASP A 34 0.29 -24.11 -2.59
CA ASP A 34 1.65 -24.67 -2.58
C ASP A 34 2.59 -23.99 -3.60
N ARG A 35 2.03 -23.50 -4.71
CA ARG A 35 2.79 -22.89 -5.80
C ARG A 35 2.86 -21.36 -5.72
N PHE A 36 2.13 -20.76 -4.81
CA PHE A 36 2.06 -19.31 -4.74
C PHE A 36 3.41 -18.69 -4.43
N ASP A 37 3.87 -17.82 -5.32
CA ASP A 37 5.02 -16.95 -5.08
C ASP A 37 4.52 -15.54 -4.69
N PRO A 38 4.75 -15.10 -3.45
CA PRO A 38 4.34 -13.76 -3.03
C PRO A 38 5.12 -12.65 -3.72
N ARG A 39 6.29 -12.96 -4.31
CA ARG A 39 7.13 -11.96 -4.95
C ARG A 39 7.70 -12.43 -6.30
N PRO A 40 6.83 -12.67 -7.30
CA PRO A 40 7.26 -13.10 -8.63
C PRO A 40 8.20 -12.07 -9.28
N ALA A 41 8.91 -12.51 -10.32
CA ALA A 41 9.93 -11.71 -11.00
C ALA A 41 9.42 -10.34 -11.47
N THR A 42 8.19 -10.26 -11.94
CA THR A 42 7.52 -9.00 -12.34
C THR A 42 7.47 -7.96 -11.22
N LEU A 43 7.20 -8.39 -9.99
CA LEU A 43 7.15 -7.50 -8.83
C LEU A 43 8.53 -7.24 -8.23
N SER A 44 9.44 -8.21 -8.34
CA SER A 44 10.82 -8.09 -7.84
C SER A 44 11.66 -7.09 -8.63
N ALA A 45 11.29 -6.80 -9.88
CA ALA A 45 11.93 -5.79 -10.73
C ALA A 45 11.62 -4.35 -10.31
N LEU A 46 10.58 -4.14 -9.52
CA LEU A 46 10.18 -2.80 -9.08
C LEU A 46 11.08 -2.27 -7.97
N PRO A 47 11.18 -0.93 -7.82
CA PRO A 47 11.89 -0.32 -6.71
C PRO A 47 11.37 -0.82 -5.37
N ASN A 48 12.28 -1.16 -4.47
CA ASN A 48 11.89 -1.58 -3.13
C ASN A 48 11.45 -0.39 -2.27
N ARG A 49 10.78 -0.69 -1.15
CA ARG A 49 10.27 0.32 -0.22
C ARG A 49 11.36 1.30 0.28
N ALA A 50 12.59 0.83 0.53
CA ALA A 50 13.67 1.69 1.02
C ALA A 50 14.04 2.75 -0.01
N THR A 51 14.17 2.37 -1.29
CA THR A 51 14.42 3.29 -2.40
C THR A 51 13.32 4.35 -2.52
N LEU A 52 12.05 3.95 -2.41
CA LEU A 52 10.92 4.90 -2.48
C LEU A 52 10.87 5.84 -1.28
N ILE A 53 11.18 5.36 -0.08
CA ILE A 53 11.28 6.21 1.12
C ILE A 53 12.41 7.23 0.95
N GLN A 54 13.55 6.83 0.42
CA GLN A 54 14.66 7.74 0.14
C GLN A 54 14.21 8.83 -0.84
N SER A 55 13.58 8.48 -1.97
CA SER A 55 13.05 9.46 -2.93
C SER A 55 12.03 10.42 -2.29
N LEU A 56 11.21 9.93 -1.36
CA LEU A 56 10.28 10.78 -0.63
C LEU A 56 10.98 11.75 0.34
N GLN A 57 12.05 11.31 0.99
CA GLN A 57 12.88 12.16 1.85
C GLN A 57 13.55 13.27 1.03
N GLU A 58 14.15 12.93 -0.11
CA GLU A 58 14.74 13.90 -1.04
C GLU A 58 13.70 14.93 -1.51
N LEU A 59 12.49 14.50 -1.85
CA LEU A 59 11.39 15.41 -2.19
C LEU A 59 11.02 16.34 -1.02
N GLN A 60 11.01 15.84 0.20
CA GLN A 60 10.70 16.65 1.38
C GLN A 60 11.81 17.69 1.64
N GLU A 61 13.05 17.31 1.50
CA GLU A 61 14.19 18.24 1.66
C GLU A 61 14.17 19.33 0.61
N LEU A 62 13.94 19.00 -0.66
CA LEU A 62 13.76 19.98 -1.73
C LEU A 62 12.62 20.98 -1.43
N LYS A 63 11.50 20.50 -0.89
CA LYS A 63 10.40 21.38 -0.47
C LYS A 63 10.80 22.30 0.69
N ARG A 64 11.60 21.80 1.63
CA ARG A 64 12.09 22.60 2.79
C ARG A 64 13.07 23.68 2.32
N THR A 65 14.02 23.32 1.46
CA THR A 65 14.98 24.25 0.88
C THR A 65 14.27 25.35 0.08
N LYS A 66 13.36 24.97 -0.81
CA LYS A 66 12.53 25.93 -1.55
C LYS A 66 11.76 26.89 -0.64
N LYS A 67 11.19 26.39 0.46
CA LYS A 67 10.45 27.23 1.41
C LYS A 67 11.38 28.20 2.15
N ALA A 68 12.62 27.79 2.44
CA ALA A 68 13.62 28.65 3.07
C ALA A 68 14.14 29.72 2.10
N GLU A 69 14.37 29.35 0.85
CA GLU A 69 14.82 30.27 -0.22
C GLU A 69 13.74 31.28 -0.60
N ALA A 70 12.50 30.90 -0.68
CA ALA A 70 11.35 31.78 -0.94
C ALA A 70 11.16 32.86 0.16
N ALA A 71 11.77 32.68 1.32
CA ALA A 71 11.81 33.68 2.36
C ALA A 71 12.93 34.74 2.10
N ASN A 72 13.86 34.49 1.18
CA ASN A 72 14.90 35.39 0.72
C ASN A 72 14.61 35.80 -0.74
N VAL A 73 14.47 37.06 -0.99
CA VAL A 73 13.81 37.75 -2.16
C VAL A 73 14.42 37.51 -3.55
N ASP A 74 15.44 36.66 -3.76
CA ASP A 74 16.15 36.58 -5.06
C ASP A 74 16.48 35.15 -5.53
N SER A 75 15.57 34.18 -5.40
CA SER A 75 15.84 32.81 -5.85
C SER A 75 15.13 32.46 -7.16
N ASP A 76 15.79 31.66 -8.01
CA ASP A 76 15.27 31.11 -9.26
C ASP A 76 14.16 30.09 -8.99
N THR A 77 12.96 30.59 -8.68
CA THR A 77 11.78 29.81 -8.32
C THR A 77 11.33 28.85 -9.42
N ALA A 78 11.57 29.20 -10.70
CA ALA A 78 11.15 28.39 -11.85
C ALA A 78 11.91 27.06 -11.95
N MET A 79 13.24 27.07 -11.69
CA MET A 79 14.05 25.87 -11.70
C MET A 79 13.65 24.91 -10.56
N ALA A 80 13.44 25.43 -9.37
CA ALA A 80 13.00 24.65 -8.22
C ALA A 80 11.60 24.03 -8.43
N GLU A 81 10.69 24.73 -9.11
CA GLU A 81 9.38 24.19 -9.48
C GLU A 81 9.47 23.05 -10.49
N LYS A 82 10.33 23.20 -11.49
CA LYS A 82 10.61 22.15 -12.48
C LYS A 82 11.15 20.87 -11.82
N VAL A 83 12.11 21.00 -10.90
CA VAL A 83 12.68 19.87 -10.15
C VAL A 83 11.60 19.19 -9.32
N LEU A 84 10.79 19.91 -8.57
CA LEU A 84 9.66 19.38 -7.80
C LEU A 84 8.62 18.67 -8.70
N GLY A 85 8.34 19.23 -9.87
CA GLY A 85 7.49 18.66 -10.90
C GLY A 85 7.99 17.30 -11.37
N ASN A 86 9.29 17.21 -11.67
CA ASN A 86 9.94 15.98 -12.11
C ASN A 86 9.87 14.88 -11.02
N TYR A 87 10.12 15.22 -9.76
CA TYR A 87 9.99 14.25 -8.66
C TYR A 87 8.56 13.73 -8.50
N ARG A 88 7.57 14.61 -8.55
CA ARG A 88 6.16 14.19 -8.49
C ARG A 88 5.76 13.31 -9.66
N LYS A 89 6.32 13.60 -10.84
CA LYS A 89 6.10 12.77 -12.04
C LYS A 89 6.73 11.40 -11.83
N ALA A 90 7.98 11.30 -11.41
CA ALA A 90 8.66 10.03 -11.15
C ALA A 90 7.91 9.14 -10.14
N LEU A 91 7.38 9.72 -9.06
CA LEU A 91 6.58 8.97 -8.09
C LEU A 91 5.26 8.42 -8.67
N ARG A 92 4.62 9.17 -9.57
CA ARG A 92 3.43 8.69 -10.29
C ARG A 92 3.77 7.63 -11.33
N ASP A 93 4.89 7.78 -12.02
CA ASP A 93 5.38 6.79 -12.99
C ASP A 93 5.64 5.45 -12.26
N HIS A 94 6.29 5.46 -11.10
CA HIS A 94 6.45 4.26 -10.25
C HIS A 94 5.12 3.62 -9.84
N TYR A 95 4.12 4.42 -9.50
CA TYR A 95 2.81 3.88 -9.21
C TYR A 95 2.17 3.21 -10.42
N SER A 96 2.29 3.83 -11.59
CA SER A 96 1.78 3.27 -12.85
C SER A 96 2.50 1.95 -13.21
N GLU A 97 3.81 1.90 -13.06
CA GLU A 97 4.62 0.68 -13.22
C GLU A 97 4.18 -0.43 -12.24
N ALA A 98 3.91 -0.06 -10.99
CA ALA A 98 3.43 -1.01 -9.99
C ALA A 98 2.03 -1.56 -10.33
N VAL A 99 1.13 -0.71 -10.83
CA VAL A 99 -0.21 -1.13 -11.30
C VAL A 99 -0.10 -2.06 -12.51
N GLU A 100 0.77 -1.74 -13.46
CA GLU A 100 1.01 -2.58 -14.64
C GLU A 100 1.59 -3.94 -14.21
N ALA A 101 2.62 -3.97 -13.38
CA ALA A 101 3.23 -5.19 -12.88
C ALA A 101 2.23 -6.06 -12.09
N ARG A 102 1.35 -5.44 -11.30
CA ARG A 102 0.25 -6.13 -10.62
C ARG A 102 -0.70 -6.82 -11.60
N LEU A 103 -1.12 -6.12 -12.64
CA LEU A 103 -2.02 -6.68 -13.67
C LEU A 103 -1.33 -7.79 -14.45
N GLN A 104 -0.09 -7.58 -14.88
CA GLN A 104 0.72 -8.58 -15.57
C GLN A 104 0.90 -9.84 -14.70
N THR A 105 1.18 -9.67 -13.41
CA THR A 105 1.29 -10.78 -12.45
C THR A 105 -0.02 -11.57 -12.38
N ALA A 106 -1.16 -10.90 -12.23
CA ALA A 106 -2.45 -11.56 -12.16
C ALA A 106 -2.82 -12.32 -13.45
N VAL A 107 -2.50 -11.73 -14.61
CA VAL A 107 -2.77 -12.35 -15.92
C VAL A 107 -1.84 -13.53 -16.20
N ALA A 108 -0.55 -13.43 -15.84
CA ALA A 108 0.44 -14.47 -16.10
C ALA A 108 0.47 -15.58 -15.04
N SER A 109 -0.12 -15.35 -13.87
CA SER A 109 -0.09 -16.27 -12.73
C SER A 109 -0.72 -17.62 -13.07
N GLN A 110 -0.10 -18.69 -12.55
CA GLN A 110 -0.67 -20.04 -12.53
C GLN A 110 -1.41 -20.31 -11.22
N THR A 111 -1.53 -19.29 -10.35
CA THR A 111 -2.18 -19.35 -9.04
C THR A 111 -3.31 -18.33 -8.93
N ASP A 112 -4.30 -18.46 -9.81
CA ASP A 112 -5.43 -17.52 -9.95
C ASP A 112 -6.24 -17.32 -8.66
N PHE A 113 -6.37 -18.37 -7.83
CA PHE A 113 -7.01 -18.29 -6.53
C PHE A 113 -6.21 -17.39 -5.58
N ALA A 114 -4.89 -17.55 -5.55
CA ALA A 114 -4.02 -16.70 -4.74
C ALA A 114 -4.10 -15.22 -5.18
N GLU A 115 -4.06 -14.96 -6.48
CA GLU A 115 -4.20 -13.60 -7.01
C GLU A 115 -5.56 -12.99 -6.65
N ARG A 116 -6.63 -13.77 -6.72
CA ARG A 116 -7.96 -13.30 -6.29
C ARG A 116 -8.00 -12.96 -4.79
N LEU A 117 -7.32 -13.72 -3.94
CA LEU A 117 -7.18 -13.38 -2.52
C LEU A 117 -6.35 -12.13 -2.31
N VAL A 118 -5.27 -11.93 -3.09
CA VAL A 118 -4.52 -10.67 -3.07
C VAL A 118 -5.43 -9.49 -3.36
N HIS A 119 -6.23 -9.56 -4.43
CA HIS A 119 -7.17 -8.50 -4.80
C HIS A 119 -8.23 -8.26 -3.70
N PHE A 120 -8.75 -9.33 -3.10
CA PHE A 120 -9.71 -9.23 -2.00
C PHE A 120 -9.12 -8.49 -0.79
N TRP A 121 -7.94 -8.92 -0.33
CA TRP A 121 -7.29 -8.31 0.83
C TRP A 121 -6.75 -6.91 0.54
N SER A 122 -6.27 -6.64 -0.66
CA SER A 122 -5.87 -5.28 -1.07
C SER A 122 -7.05 -4.31 -1.10
N ASN A 123 -8.25 -4.79 -1.44
CA ASN A 123 -9.47 -3.99 -1.35
C ASN A 123 -9.94 -3.80 0.09
N HIS A 124 -9.81 -4.85 0.94
CA HIS A 124 -10.16 -4.76 2.35
C HIS A 124 -9.26 -3.76 3.13
N PHE A 125 -7.97 -3.75 2.84
CA PHE A 125 -6.99 -2.84 3.43
C PHE A 125 -6.62 -1.69 2.48
N ALA A 126 -7.56 -1.16 1.73
CA ALA A 126 -7.28 -0.15 0.70
C ALA A 126 -6.71 1.15 1.30
N VAL A 127 -5.81 1.79 0.56
CA VAL A 127 -5.33 3.14 0.82
C VAL A 127 -5.63 4.03 -0.38
N SER A 128 -5.97 5.30 -0.14
CA SER A 128 -6.18 6.28 -1.23
C SER A 128 -4.84 6.83 -1.72
N THR A 129 -4.75 7.05 -3.03
CA THR A 129 -3.59 7.65 -3.70
C THR A 129 -3.69 9.18 -3.86
N ASP A 130 -4.60 9.85 -3.16
CA ASP A 130 -4.80 11.30 -3.24
C ASP A 130 -3.58 12.11 -2.78
N LYS A 131 -2.84 11.57 -1.82
CA LYS A 131 -1.57 12.17 -1.36
C LYS A 131 -0.40 11.59 -2.16
N VAL A 132 0.44 12.44 -2.77
CA VAL A 132 1.62 12.03 -3.56
C VAL A 132 2.54 11.06 -2.81
N VAL A 133 2.67 11.22 -1.50
CA VAL A 133 3.47 10.33 -0.65
C VAL A 133 2.90 8.92 -0.60
N ILE A 134 1.57 8.79 -0.58
CA ILE A 134 0.90 7.49 -0.60
C ILE A 134 0.96 6.88 -1.98
N THR A 135 0.78 7.68 -3.04
CA THR A 135 0.91 7.23 -4.44
C THR A 135 2.24 6.50 -4.65
N ALA A 136 3.34 7.03 -4.12
CA ALA A 136 4.66 6.41 -4.23
C ALA A 136 4.75 5.03 -3.54
N LEU A 137 4.00 4.81 -2.47
CA LEU A 137 4.09 3.61 -1.63
C LEU A 137 2.95 2.60 -1.86
N ALA A 138 1.89 2.98 -2.59
CA ALA A 138 0.68 2.20 -2.71
C ALA A 138 0.91 0.83 -3.40
N GLY A 139 1.76 0.77 -4.43
CA GLY A 139 2.15 -0.49 -5.07
C GLY A 139 2.91 -1.40 -4.11
N ASN A 140 3.96 -0.87 -3.47
CA ASN A 140 4.75 -1.62 -2.50
C ASN A 140 3.93 -2.07 -1.28
N TYR A 141 2.89 -1.34 -0.92
CA TYR A 141 2.00 -1.72 0.16
C TYR A 141 1.34 -3.09 -0.10
N GLU A 142 0.79 -3.31 -1.30
CA GLU A 142 0.24 -4.61 -1.67
C GLU A 142 1.33 -5.70 -1.66
N PHE A 143 2.50 -5.40 -2.23
CA PHE A 143 3.57 -6.39 -2.43
C PHE A 143 4.29 -6.77 -1.13
N ASP A 144 4.46 -5.83 -0.22
CA ASP A 144 5.21 -6.03 1.02
C ASP A 144 4.31 -6.42 2.20
N ALA A 145 3.07 -5.92 2.25
CA ALA A 145 2.20 -6.06 3.42
C ALA A 145 1.03 -7.02 3.22
N ILE A 146 0.53 -7.19 1.99
CA ILE A 146 -0.65 -8.02 1.72
C ILE A 146 -0.25 -9.39 1.17
N ARG A 147 0.42 -9.43 0.01
CA ARG A 147 0.75 -10.68 -0.69
C ARG A 147 1.44 -11.73 0.17
N PRO A 148 2.45 -11.41 1.00
CA PRO A 148 3.15 -12.42 1.81
C PRO A 148 2.27 -13.08 2.88
N HIS A 149 1.12 -12.51 3.20
CA HIS A 149 0.29 -12.92 4.34
C HIS A 149 -1.07 -13.50 3.96
N ILE A 150 -1.43 -13.59 2.66
CA ILE A 150 -2.77 -14.01 2.22
C ILE A 150 -3.18 -15.43 2.64
N PHE A 151 -2.22 -16.32 2.85
CA PHE A 151 -2.44 -17.69 3.34
C PHE A 151 -2.02 -17.88 4.80
N GLY A 152 -1.65 -16.79 5.49
CA GLY A 152 -1.25 -16.80 6.88
C GLY A 152 -2.40 -16.53 7.84
N LYS A 153 -2.07 -16.17 9.07
CA LYS A 153 -3.06 -15.75 10.07
C LYS A 153 -3.53 -14.34 9.77
N PHE A 154 -4.83 -14.09 9.92
CA PHE A 154 -5.40 -12.75 9.76
C PHE A 154 -4.71 -11.70 10.65
N SER A 155 -4.35 -12.08 11.88
CA SER A 155 -3.62 -11.18 12.79
C SER A 155 -2.27 -10.71 12.24
N ASP A 156 -1.58 -11.54 11.46
CA ASP A 156 -0.28 -11.18 10.87
C ASP A 156 -0.46 -10.31 9.63
N LEU A 157 -1.46 -10.63 8.81
CA LEU A 157 -1.88 -9.79 7.70
C LEU A 157 -2.31 -8.39 8.19
N LEU A 158 -3.18 -8.31 9.21
CA LEU A 158 -3.61 -7.05 9.81
C LEU A 158 -2.42 -6.24 10.33
N LYS A 159 -1.53 -6.86 11.12
CA LYS A 159 -0.33 -6.19 11.66
C LYS A 159 0.59 -5.69 10.55
N SER A 160 0.77 -6.45 9.50
CA SER A 160 1.59 -6.05 8.35
C SER A 160 0.96 -4.86 7.63
N ALA A 161 -0.34 -4.90 7.37
CA ALA A 161 -1.07 -3.84 6.72
C ALA A 161 -1.05 -2.52 7.51
N VAL A 162 -1.42 -2.56 8.79
CA VAL A 162 -1.54 -1.33 9.61
C VAL A 162 -0.20 -0.70 9.98
N LYS A 163 0.89 -1.48 10.00
CA LYS A 163 2.25 -0.97 10.27
C LYS A 163 2.98 -0.48 9.03
N HIS A 164 2.44 -0.72 7.85
CA HIS A 164 3.11 -0.28 6.62
C HIS A 164 3.07 1.25 6.50
N PRO A 165 4.15 1.91 6.06
CA PRO A 165 4.21 3.38 5.93
C PRO A 165 3.06 3.99 5.11
N ALA A 166 2.59 3.31 4.06
CA ALA A 166 1.45 3.78 3.28
C ALA A 166 0.19 3.96 4.13
N MET A 167 -0.15 2.98 4.98
CA MET A 167 -1.31 3.03 5.87
C MET A 167 -1.14 4.08 6.97
N LEU A 168 0.05 4.16 7.59
CA LEU A 168 0.36 5.15 8.62
C LEU A 168 0.26 6.59 8.10
N LEU A 169 0.65 6.82 6.83
CA LEU A 169 0.54 8.12 6.17
C LEU A 169 -0.88 8.39 5.66
N TYR A 170 -1.60 7.35 5.25
CA TYR A 170 -2.99 7.46 4.80
C TYR A 170 -3.90 7.94 5.92
N LEU A 171 -3.78 7.35 7.09
CA LEU A 171 -4.57 7.66 8.29
C LEU A 171 -3.93 8.70 9.20
N ASP A 172 -2.90 9.42 8.70
CA ASP A 172 -2.18 10.50 9.40
C ASP A 172 -1.60 10.10 10.77
N GLN A 173 -1.39 8.79 10.99
CA GLN A 173 -0.79 8.27 12.23
C GLN A 173 0.65 8.76 12.46
N ALA A 174 1.37 9.07 11.38
CA ALA A 174 2.70 9.67 11.47
C ALA A 174 2.72 11.05 12.15
N GLN A 175 1.56 11.71 12.29
CA GLN A 175 1.39 12.99 12.97
C GLN A 175 0.92 12.82 14.42
N SER A 176 0.62 11.60 14.87
CA SER A 176 0.16 11.30 16.22
C SER A 176 1.25 11.59 17.24
N ILE A 177 0.93 12.33 18.27
CA ILE A 177 1.85 12.72 19.35
C ILE A 177 1.21 12.39 20.69
N GLY A 178 1.99 11.80 21.60
CA GLY A 178 1.50 11.55 22.95
C GLY A 178 1.07 12.86 23.63
N PRO A 179 -0.13 12.96 24.19
CA PRO A 179 -0.67 14.21 24.75
C PRO A 179 0.19 14.74 25.91
N ASP A 180 0.84 13.85 26.64
CA ASP A 180 1.73 14.18 27.74
C ASP A 180 3.19 14.42 27.34
N SER A 181 3.51 14.32 26.04
CA SER A 181 4.87 14.56 25.56
C SER A 181 5.29 16.02 25.76
N VAL A 182 6.60 16.24 25.92
CA VAL A 182 7.17 17.60 26.05
C VAL A 182 6.83 18.45 24.84
N LEU A 183 6.76 17.85 23.65
CA LEU A 183 6.42 18.55 22.43
C LEU A 183 4.96 19.00 22.43
N ALA A 184 4.02 18.10 22.75
CA ALA A 184 2.60 18.43 22.82
C ALA A 184 2.36 19.56 23.83
N LYS A 185 2.86 19.42 25.07
CA LYS A 185 2.72 20.44 26.11
C LYS A 185 3.29 21.80 25.70
N ARG A 186 4.45 21.82 25.02
CA ARG A 186 5.08 23.06 24.56
C ARG A 186 4.31 23.75 23.42
N VAL A 187 3.78 22.96 22.49
CA VAL A 187 3.04 23.51 21.33
C VAL A 187 1.65 23.97 21.76
N ASN A 188 0.92 23.15 22.55
CA ASN A 188 -0.41 23.46 23.04
C ASN A 188 -0.40 24.72 23.93
N ALA A 189 0.67 24.94 24.71
CA ALA A 189 0.84 26.16 25.54
C ALA A 189 1.12 27.45 24.70
N ARG A 190 1.59 27.33 23.45
CA ARG A 190 1.99 28.48 22.61
C ARG A 190 1.05 28.77 21.47
N ARG A 191 0.24 27.81 21.06
CA ARG A 191 -0.69 27.90 19.96
C ARG A 191 -2.02 27.33 20.42
N ASP A 192 -3.11 27.89 19.95
CA ASP A 192 -4.45 27.35 20.14
C ASP A 192 -4.66 26.11 19.22
N VAL A 193 -3.83 25.10 19.43
CA VAL A 193 -3.81 23.83 18.67
C VAL A 193 -3.69 22.71 19.68
N ASP A 194 -4.60 21.78 19.64
CA ASP A 194 -4.56 20.57 20.47
C ASP A 194 -3.79 19.46 19.73
N LEU A 195 -2.49 19.37 19.96
CA LEU A 195 -1.68 18.27 19.50
C LEU A 195 -1.86 17.08 20.46
N GLY A 196 -2.37 15.98 19.91
CA GLY A 196 -2.65 14.79 20.69
C GLY A 196 -2.52 13.50 19.88
N LEU A 197 -3.13 12.45 20.38
CA LEU A 197 -3.25 11.18 19.69
C LEU A 197 -4.17 11.32 18.46
N ASN A 198 -3.75 10.78 17.35
CA ASN A 198 -4.62 10.60 16.19
C ASN A 198 -5.34 9.26 16.33
N GLU A 199 -6.63 9.29 16.60
CA GLU A 199 -7.45 8.10 16.84
C GLU A 199 -7.89 7.42 15.54
N ASN A 200 -7.67 8.05 14.40
CA ASN A 200 -8.20 7.58 13.10
C ASN A 200 -7.77 6.14 12.79
N LEU A 201 -6.47 5.84 12.92
CA LEU A 201 -5.96 4.47 12.70
C LEU A 201 -6.62 3.46 13.64
N ALA A 202 -6.77 3.79 14.93
CA ALA A 202 -7.39 2.90 15.90
C ALA A 202 -8.86 2.64 15.56
N ARG A 203 -9.59 3.66 15.15
CA ARG A 203 -10.99 3.55 14.71
C ARG A 203 -11.10 2.68 13.46
N GLU A 204 -10.29 2.92 12.44
CA GLU A 204 -10.30 2.14 11.20
C GLU A 204 -9.96 0.66 11.45
N ILE A 205 -9.05 0.37 12.37
CA ILE A 205 -8.75 -1.02 12.76
C ILE A 205 -10.00 -1.69 13.34
N LEU A 206 -10.74 -1.02 14.21
CA LEU A 206 -11.93 -1.58 14.84
C LEU A 206 -13.11 -1.64 13.86
N GLU A 207 -13.40 -0.57 13.17
CA GLU A 207 -14.62 -0.41 12.38
C GLU A 207 -14.51 -1.08 10.99
N LEU A 208 -13.44 -0.81 10.24
CA LEU A 208 -13.35 -1.29 8.86
C LEU A 208 -12.51 -2.55 8.70
N HIS A 209 -11.46 -2.70 9.52
CA HIS A 209 -10.52 -3.80 9.31
C HIS A 209 -10.86 -5.06 10.13
N THR A 210 -11.69 -4.95 11.18
CA THR A 210 -12.00 -6.11 12.06
C THR A 210 -13.47 -6.29 12.41
N LEU A 211 -14.05 -5.43 13.26
CA LEU A 211 -15.35 -5.67 13.89
C LEU A 211 -16.56 -5.19 13.07
N GLY A 212 -16.37 -4.19 12.24
CA GLY A 212 -17.45 -3.51 11.53
C GLY A 212 -18.07 -2.34 12.31
N VAL A 213 -18.60 -1.37 11.57
CA VAL A 213 -19.13 -0.08 12.13
C VAL A 213 -20.28 -0.26 13.13
N ARG A 214 -21.02 -1.38 13.06
CA ARG A 214 -22.19 -1.60 13.91
C ARG A 214 -21.88 -2.21 15.28
N THR A 215 -20.62 -2.55 15.54
CA THR A 215 -20.18 -3.24 16.76
C THR A 215 -19.30 -2.38 17.66
N VAL A 216 -19.05 -1.13 17.28
CA VAL A 216 -18.24 -0.16 18.03
C VAL A 216 -19.10 0.99 18.55
#